data_2b28ded487b55b18b534b2aab498d792
#
_entry.id   2b28ded487b55b18b534b2aab498d792
#
_cell.length_a   1.000
_cell.length_b   1.000
_cell.length_c   1.000
_cell.angle_alpha   90.00
_cell.angle_beta   90.00
_cell.angle_gamma   90.00
#
_symmetry.space_group_name_H-M   'P 1'
#
loop_
_entity.id
_entity.type
_entity.pdbx_description
1 polymer ?
#
loop_
_entity_poly.entity_id
_entity_poly.type
_entity_poly.pdbx_seq_one_letter_code
_entity_poly.pdbx_strand_id
1 'polypeptide(L)'
;MTELYIILALCIVILGLLAVVGALLFLLIRGENAAPEQQRAGWNQTVYTGQRNARRERKMAQWQLELLNLQSGQRYHSILDRPIVIGRSIPNYHTFNDVGVGQSIAISKRQCQMFETNGRIYLQNLSQVNGTRLNEQLLERPAALHQGDIIQVADVLLRVTMMYCMPV
;
A
#
# COMPACT_ATOMS: atom_id res chain seq x y z
N MET A 1 -23.13 -60.56 9.10
CA MET A 1 -23.93 -59.31 9.20
C MET A 1 -23.31 -58.32 10.21
N THR A 2 -22.69 -58.77 11.29
CA THR A 2 -22.04 -57.90 12.31
C THR A 2 -20.85 -57.10 11.77
N GLU A 3 -20.03 -57.70 10.90
CA GLU A 3 -18.88 -57.04 10.32
C GLU A 3 -19.28 -55.82 9.46
N LEU A 4 -20.37 -55.91 8.70
CA LEU A 4 -20.85 -54.83 7.85
C LEU A 4 -21.31 -53.63 8.67
N TYR A 5 -21.95 -53.82 9.83
CA TYR A 5 -22.39 -52.79 10.72
C TYR A 5 -21.19 -52.04 11.39
N ILE A 6 -20.14 -52.82 11.72
CA ILE A 6 -18.90 -52.23 12.30
C ILE A 6 -18.21 -51.33 11.29
N ILE A 7 -18.10 -51.76 10.02
CA ILE A 7 -17.50 -50.97 8.96
C ILE A 7 -18.33 -49.71 8.71
N LEU A 8 -19.67 -49.82 8.66
CA LEU A 8 -20.55 -48.69 8.45
C LEU A 8 -20.43 -47.67 9.59
N ALA A 9 -20.39 -48.13 10.83
CA ALA A 9 -20.22 -47.26 11.99
C ALA A 9 -18.87 -46.52 11.97
N LEU A 10 -17.78 -47.20 11.60
CA LEU A 10 -16.46 -46.61 11.45
C LEU A 10 -16.45 -45.53 10.36
N CYS A 11 -17.10 -45.78 9.22
CA CYS A 11 -17.18 -44.79 8.12
C CYS A 11 -17.92 -43.52 8.56
N ILE A 12 -19.01 -43.65 9.34
CA ILE A 12 -19.75 -42.49 9.85
C ILE A 12 -18.89 -41.65 10.80
N VAL A 13 -18.14 -42.32 11.69
CA VAL A 13 -17.24 -41.61 12.63
C VAL A 13 -16.14 -40.88 11.89
N ILE A 14 -15.53 -41.50 10.89
CA ILE A 14 -14.48 -40.87 10.06
C ILE A 14 -15.02 -39.65 9.31
N LEU A 15 -16.21 -39.76 8.69
CA LEU A 15 -16.84 -38.64 7.99
C LEU A 15 -17.17 -37.48 8.97
N GLY A 16 -17.63 -37.79 10.16
CA GLY A 16 -17.88 -36.81 11.21
C GLY A 16 -16.60 -36.05 11.63
N LEU A 17 -15.51 -36.79 11.84
CA LEU A 17 -14.20 -36.20 12.16
C LEU A 17 -13.67 -35.29 11.04
N LEU A 18 -13.79 -35.71 9.78
CA LEU A 18 -13.38 -34.90 8.63
C LEU A 18 -14.21 -33.60 8.53
N ALA A 19 -15.50 -33.66 8.80
CA ALA A 19 -16.36 -32.45 8.82
C ALA A 19 -15.94 -31.45 9.91
N VAL A 20 -15.61 -31.96 11.11
CA VAL A 20 -15.15 -31.11 12.23
C VAL A 20 -13.79 -30.48 11.92
N VAL A 21 -12.85 -31.25 11.37
CA VAL A 21 -11.54 -30.73 10.97
C VAL A 21 -11.68 -29.67 9.85
N GLY A 22 -12.54 -29.91 8.86
CA GLY A 22 -12.83 -28.95 7.82
C GLY A 22 -13.43 -27.64 8.35
N ALA A 23 -14.37 -27.75 9.29
CA ALA A 23 -14.95 -26.57 9.96
C ALA A 23 -13.92 -25.78 10.77
N LEU A 24 -13.04 -26.47 11.49
CA LEU A 24 -11.96 -25.83 12.26
C LEU A 24 -10.95 -25.11 11.36
N LEU A 25 -10.53 -25.76 10.27
CA LEU A 25 -9.67 -25.15 9.25
C LEU A 25 -10.32 -23.93 8.60
N PHE A 26 -11.62 -24.01 8.30
CA PHE A 26 -12.37 -22.88 7.75
C PHE A 26 -12.42 -21.70 8.73
N LEU A 27 -12.63 -21.98 10.03
CA LEU A 27 -12.62 -20.93 11.06
C LEU A 27 -11.23 -20.33 11.26
N LEU A 28 -10.15 -21.11 11.19
CA LEU A 28 -8.77 -20.63 11.28
C LEU A 28 -8.42 -19.73 10.08
N ILE A 29 -8.76 -20.15 8.86
CA ILE A 29 -8.53 -19.35 7.65
C ILE A 29 -9.36 -18.06 7.67
N ARG A 30 -10.58 -18.13 8.19
CA ARG A 30 -11.45 -16.97 8.32
C ARG A 30 -11.01 -16.02 9.44
N GLY A 31 -10.39 -16.54 10.51
CA GLY A 31 -9.88 -15.76 11.65
C GLY A 31 -8.65 -14.93 11.28
N GLU A 32 -7.78 -15.40 10.39
CA GLU A 32 -6.60 -14.65 9.97
C GLU A 32 -6.92 -13.46 9.03
N ASN A 33 -8.10 -13.47 8.40
CA ASN A 33 -8.55 -12.34 7.58
C ASN A 33 -9.30 -11.25 8.36
N ALA A 34 -9.57 -11.48 9.65
CA ALA A 34 -10.18 -10.51 10.56
C ALA A 34 -9.11 -9.77 11.39
N ALA A 35 -8.15 -9.15 10.72
CA ALA A 35 -7.42 -8.05 11.37
C ALA A 35 -8.44 -6.93 11.65
N PRO A 36 -8.49 -6.38 12.87
CA PRO A 36 -9.55 -5.46 13.25
C PRO A 36 -9.52 -4.23 12.36
N GLU A 37 -10.54 -4.10 11.53
CA GLU A 37 -10.82 -2.98 10.63
C GLU A 37 -10.80 -1.63 11.38
N GLN A 38 -11.03 -1.65 12.68
CA GLN A 38 -11.03 -0.49 13.54
C GLN A 38 -9.66 0.18 13.69
N GLN A 39 -8.55 -0.55 13.65
CA GLN A 39 -7.21 0.07 13.68
C GLN A 39 -6.80 0.66 12.33
N ARG A 40 -7.31 0.12 11.21
CA ARG A 40 -7.10 0.70 9.86
C ARG A 40 -7.91 1.97 9.63
N ALA A 41 -9.14 2.03 10.15
CA ALA A 41 -10.00 3.20 10.01
C ALA A 41 -9.48 4.42 10.80
N GLY A 42 -8.92 4.21 11.99
CA GLY A 42 -8.43 5.29 12.85
C GLY A 42 -7.26 6.07 12.25
N TRP A 43 -6.30 5.42 11.64
CA TRP A 43 -5.14 6.06 11.03
C TRP A 43 -5.46 6.81 9.74
N ASN A 44 -6.32 6.23 8.90
CA ASN A 44 -6.73 6.87 7.65
C ASN A 44 -7.66 8.06 7.90
N GLN A 45 -8.57 7.97 8.88
CA GLN A 45 -9.49 9.07 9.18
C GLN A 45 -8.78 10.25 9.85
N THR A 46 -7.79 10.03 10.72
CA THR A 46 -7.09 11.13 11.40
C THR A 46 -6.26 11.94 10.41
N VAL A 47 -5.62 11.29 9.43
CA VAL A 47 -4.85 11.97 8.39
C VAL A 47 -5.80 12.71 7.42
N TYR A 48 -6.93 12.11 7.03
CA TYR A 48 -7.85 12.73 6.08
C TYR A 48 -8.76 13.80 6.72
N THR A 49 -9.13 13.69 8.00
CA THR A 49 -9.93 14.73 8.66
C THR A 49 -9.09 15.96 9.00
N GLY A 50 -7.84 15.78 9.39
CA GLY A 50 -6.91 16.91 9.55
C GLY A 50 -6.71 17.69 8.25
N GLN A 51 -6.62 16.98 7.11
CA GLN A 51 -6.51 17.59 5.78
C GLN A 51 -7.79 18.31 5.32
N ARG A 52 -9.00 17.79 5.62
CA ARG A 52 -10.26 18.45 5.24
C ARG A 52 -10.48 19.80 5.94
N ASN A 53 -10.10 19.91 7.19
CA ASN A 53 -10.27 21.14 7.95
C ASN A 53 -9.19 22.19 7.61
N ALA A 54 -7.95 21.75 7.35
CA ALA A 54 -6.89 22.61 6.83
C ALA A 54 -7.17 23.12 5.40
N ARG A 55 -7.96 22.35 4.61
CA ARG A 55 -8.32 22.71 3.23
C ARG A 55 -9.30 23.89 3.14
N ARG A 56 -10.03 24.20 4.21
CA ARG A 56 -10.99 25.32 4.22
C ARG A 56 -10.37 26.70 4.44
N GLU A 57 -9.14 26.80 4.92
CA GLU A 57 -8.55 28.08 5.37
C GLU A 57 -7.24 28.49 4.68
N ARG A 58 -6.63 27.63 3.85
CA ARG A 58 -5.41 28.02 3.11
C ARG A 58 -5.67 27.94 1.62
N LYS A 59 -5.48 29.05 0.90
CA LYS A 59 -5.17 28.99 -0.53
C LYS A 59 -3.96 28.05 -0.62
N MET A 60 -4.18 26.81 -1.10
CA MET A 60 -3.18 25.77 -1.00
C MET A 60 -2.01 26.11 -1.90
N ALA A 61 -0.87 26.27 -1.30
CA ALA A 61 0.38 26.17 -1.99
C ALA A 61 0.39 24.87 -2.80
N GLN A 62 0.49 24.98 -4.12
CA GLN A 62 0.44 23.83 -5.01
C GLN A 62 1.86 23.31 -5.22
N TRP A 63 2.14 22.10 -4.70
CA TRP A 63 3.42 21.48 -4.90
C TRP A 63 3.50 20.82 -6.28
N GLN A 64 4.58 21.07 -7.00
CA GLN A 64 4.95 20.33 -8.19
C GLN A 64 6.14 19.43 -7.91
N LEU A 65 6.04 18.21 -8.39
CA LEU A 65 7.01 17.14 -8.19
C LEU A 65 7.42 16.56 -9.53
N GLU A 66 8.72 16.31 -9.69
CA GLU A 66 9.25 15.50 -10.76
C GLU A 66 10.08 14.36 -10.18
N LEU A 67 9.79 13.15 -10.63
CA LEU A 67 10.54 11.95 -10.32
C LEU A 67 11.22 11.44 -11.58
N LEU A 68 12.51 11.12 -11.50
CA LEU A 68 13.29 10.49 -12.58
C LEU A 68 13.55 9.03 -12.21
N ASN A 69 13.08 8.11 -13.03
CA ASN A 69 13.48 6.71 -12.95
C ASN A 69 14.92 6.57 -13.45
N LEU A 70 15.83 6.16 -12.57
CA LEU A 70 17.26 6.10 -12.87
C LEU A 70 17.65 4.96 -13.82
N GLN A 71 16.83 3.90 -13.93
CA GLN A 71 17.08 2.79 -14.84
C GLN A 71 16.56 3.07 -16.26
N SER A 72 15.35 3.60 -16.37
CA SER A 72 14.71 3.83 -17.67
C SER A 72 14.89 5.24 -18.23
N GLY A 73 15.30 6.20 -17.40
CA GLY A 73 15.34 7.63 -17.76
C GLY A 73 13.94 8.29 -17.85
N GLN A 74 12.88 7.54 -17.55
CA GLN A 74 11.52 8.08 -17.58
C GLN A 74 11.31 9.12 -16.48
N ARG A 75 10.64 10.23 -16.85
CA ARG A 75 10.26 11.30 -15.93
C ARG A 75 8.78 11.28 -15.67
N TYR A 76 8.40 11.47 -14.42
CA TYR A 76 7.02 11.54 -13.95
C TYR A 76 6.79 12.92 -13.35
N HIS A 77 5.87 13.69 -13.93
CA HIS A 77 5.47 14.98 -13.41
C HIS A 77 4.13 14.84 -12.69
N SER A 78 4.03 15.38 -11.51
CA SER A 78 2.82 15.30 -10.70
C SER A 78 2.58 16.58 -9.92
N ILE A 79 1.29 16.93 -9.79
CA ILE A 79 0.84 18.03 -8.94
C ILE A 79 0.24 17.42 -7.67
N LEU A 80 0.74 17.82 -6.52
CA LEU A 80 0.30 17.30 -5.24
C LEU A 80 -0.90 18.10 -4.72
N ASP A 81 -2.05 17.88 -5.31
CA ASP A 81 -3.36 18.39 -4.83
C ASP A 81 -4.06 17.38 -3.88
N ARG A 82 -3.59 16.15 -3.89
CA ARG A 82 -3.99 15.01 -3.08
C ARG A 82 -2.81 14.06 -2.90
N PRO A 83 -2.86 13.06 -1.99
CA PRO A 83 -1.79 12.07 -1.90
C PRO A 83 -1.56 11.36 -3.23
N ILE A 84 -0.32 11.38 -3.72
CA ILE A 84 0.13 10.72 -4.94
C ILE A 84 0.59 9.31 -4.59
N VAL A 85 -0.01 8.30 -5.21
CA VAL A 85 0.36 6.89 -4.99
C VAL A 85 1.32 6.42 -6.07
N ILE A 86 2.44 5.85 -5.64
CA ILE A 86 3.42 5.16 -6.48
C ILE A 86 3.18 3.66 -6.37
N GLY A 87 3.17 2.95 -7.49
CA GLY A 87 3.00 1.50 -7.47
C GLY A 87 3.23 0.86 -8.83
N ARG A 88 2.90 -0.43 -8.93
CA ARG A 88 3.09 -1.20 -10.14
C ARG A 88 2.23 -0.66 -11.28
N SER A 89 2.85 -0.47 -12.45
CA SER A 89 2.14 -0.17 -13.69
C SER A 89 1.40 -1.42 -14.18
N ILE A 90 0.10 -1.34 -14.36
CA ILE A 90 -0.73 -2.44 -14.86
C ILE A 90 -1.33 -2.00 -16.20
N PRO A 91 -0.96 -2.64 -17.32
CA PRO A 91 -1.55 -2.32 -18.62
C PRO A 91 -3.07 -2.48 -18.59
N ASN A 92 -3.79 -1.56 -19.22
CA ASN A 92 -5.25 -1.56 -19.38
C ASN A 92 -6.07 -1.55 -18.08
N TYR A 93 -5.44 -1.24 -16.94
CA TYR A 93 -6.13 -1.03 -15.68
C TYR A 93 -6.03 0.45 -15.31
N HIS A 94 -7.16 1.13 -15.15
CA HIS A 94 -7.19 2.47 -14.55
C HIS A 94 -6.71 2.34 -13.12
N THR A 95 -5.44 2.55 -12.92
CA THR A 95 -4.75 2.29 -11.67
C THR A 95 -5.11 3.37 -10.67
N PHE A 96 -5.32 2.96 -9.43
CA PHE A 96 -5.34 3.82 -8.26
C PHE A 96 -3.96 4.47 -7.99
N ASN A 97 -3.04 4.36 -8.95
CA ASN A 97 -1.68 4.87 -8.85
C ASN A 97 -1.52 6.06 -9.77
N ASP A 98 -1.04 7.14 -9.22
CA ASP A 98 -0.72 8.34 -9.95
C ASP A 98 0.62 8.19 -10.71
N VAL A 99 1.50 7.32 -10.21
CA VAL A 99 2.79 6.99 -10.81
C VAL A 99 2.99 5.49 -10.89
N GLY A 100 2.91 4.93 -12.09
CA GLY A 100 3.20 3.53 -12.37
C GLY A 100 4.67 3.34 -12.75
N VAL A 101 5.47 2.71 -11.89
CA VAL A 101 6.94 2.70 -12.02
C VAL A 101 7.53 1.40 -12.56
N GLY A 102 6.72 0.47 -13.06
CA GLY A 102 7.19 -0.79 -13.63
C GLY A 102 6.14 -1.88 -13.51
N GLN A 103 6.39 -3.02 -14.17
CA GLN A 103 5.46 -4.15 -14.23
C GLN A 103 5.88 -5.33 -13.35
N SER A 104 7.01 -5.22 -12.65
CA SER A 104 7.51 -6.27 -11.76
C SER A 104 6.49 -6.62 -10.68
N ILE A 105 6.30 -7.91 -10.44
CA ILE A 105 5.44 -8.42 -9.36
C ILE A 105 5.99 -8.08 -7.96
N ALA A 106 7.28 -7.77 -7.87
CA ALA A 106 7.92 -7.29 -6.65
C ALA A 106 7.43 -5.89 -6.24
N ILE A 107 6.83 -5.15 -7.15
CA ILE A 107 6.21 -3.85 -6.86
C ILE A 107 4.75 -4.06 -6.49
N SER A 108 4.35 -3.64 -5.31
CA SER A 108 2.94 -3.69 -4.90
C SER A 108 2.09 -2.75 -5.76
N LYS A 109 0.81 -3.10 -5.95
CA LYS A 109 -0.13 -2.22 -6.69
C LYS A 109 -0.15 -0.80 -6.11
N ARG A 110 -0.10 -0.70 -4.80
CA ARG A 110 0.08 0.55 -4.04
C ARG A 110 1.29 0.36 -3.15
N GLN A 111 2.43 0.84 -3.59
CA GLN A 111 3.69 0.59 -2.89
C GLN A 111 3.97 1.64 -1.83
N CYS A 112 3.91 2.89 -2.18
CA CYS A 112 4.09 4.02 -1.28
C CYS A 112 3.25 5.21 -1.74
N GLN A 113 3.15 6.24 -0.89
CA GLN A 113 2.48 7.49 -1.23
C GLN A 113 3.30 8.69 -0.79
N MET A 114 3.16 9.77 -1.55
CA MET A 114 3.63 11.10 -1.19
C MET A 114 2.43 11.95 -0.79
N PHE A 115 2.55 12.71 0.29
CA PHE A 115 1.50 13.61 0.76
C PHE A 115 2.09 14.85 1.43
N GLU A 116 1.34 15.94 1.40
CA GLU A 116 1.71 17.19 2.06
C GLU A 116 1.09 17.26 3.46
N THR A 117 1.87 17.69 4.42
CA THR A 117 1.37 18.11 5.73
C THR A 117 2.27 19.20 6.31
N ASN A 118 1.65 20.26 6.85
CA ASN A 118 2.35 21.40 7.45
C ASN A 118 3.39 22.07 6.52
N GLY A 119 3.10 22.18 5.23
CA GLY A 119 3.99 22.79 4.24
C GLY A 119 5.21 21.94 3.88
N ARG A 120 5.20 20.64 4.18
CA ARG A 120 6.26 19.69 3.83
C ARG A 120 5.68 18.46 3.16
N ILE A 121 6.45 17.85 2.27
CA ILE A 121 6.09 16.60 1.63
C ILE A 121 6.70 15.45 2.41
N TYR A 122 5.91 14.40 2.60
CA TYR A 122 6.31 13.16 3.25
C TYR A 122 6.12 11.99 2.31
N LEU A 123 6.99 11.00 2.43
CA LEU A 123 6.87 9.69 1.81
C LEU A 123 6.44 8.68 2.87
N GLN A 124 5.47 7.82 2.54
CA GLN A 124 4.98 6.75 3.40
C GLN A 124 4.91 5.44 2.63
N ASN A 125 5.42 4.36 3.22
CA ASN A 125 5.22 3.02 2.70
C ASN A 125 3.77 2.57 2.93
N LEU A 126 3.14 2.00 1.89
CA LEU A 126 1.79 1.42 1.95
C LEU A 126 1.81 -0.11 1.83
N SER A 127 2.91 -0.66 1.31
CA SER A 127 3.03 -2.10 1.09
C SER A 127 3.34 -2.82 2.39
N GLN A 128 2.62 -3.91 2.65
CA GLN A 128 2.90 -4.82 3.76
C GLN A 128 3.87 -5.94 3.38
N VAL A 129 4.08 -6.16 2.08
CA VAL A 129 4.89 -7.27 1.55
C VAL A 129 6.31 -6.82 1.25
N ASN A 130 6.43 -5.71 0.53
CA ASN A 130 7.72 -5.17 0.11
C ASN A 130 7.91 -3.77 0.68
N GLY A 131 9.03 -3.54 1.35
CA GLY A 131 9.36 -2.24 1.90
C GLY A 131 9.65 -1.22 0.81
N THR A 132 9.47 0.05 1.14
CA THR A 132 10.00 1.19 0.40
C THR A 132 11.23 1.70 1.13
N ARG A 133 12.28 2.07 0.40
CA ARG A 133 13.47 2.72 1.00
C ARG A 133 13.55 4.17 0.57
N LEU A 134 14.03 4.99 1.46
CA LEU A 134 14.37 6.39 1.19
C LEU A 134 15.86 6.56 1.49
N ASN A 135 16.66 6.92 0.47
CA ASN A 135 18.11 7.04 0.60
C ASN A 135 18.72 5.78 1.26
N GLU A 136 18.38 4.59 0.72
CA GLU A 136 18.82 3.26 1.18
C GLU A 136 18.23 2.79 2.53
N GLN A 137 17.61 3.67 3.32
CA GLN A 137 17.00 3.33 4.61
C GLN A 137 15.57 2.83 4.44
N LEU A 138 15.24 1.72 5.09
CA LEU A 138 13.88 1.16 5.08
C LEU A 138 12.90 2.14 5.75
N LEU A 139 11.81 2.41 5.08
CA LEU A 139 10.79 3.36 5.52
C LEU A 139 9.75 2.69 6.43
N GLU A 140 10.00 2.66 7.72
CA GLU A 140 9.09 2.09 8.73
C GLU A 140 7.95 3.05 9.12
N ARG A 141 8.20 4.35 9.01
CA ARG A 141 7.26 5.43 9.30
C ARG A 141 7.39 6.54 8.25
N PRO A 142 6.39 7.44 8.12
CA PRO A 142 6.50 8.54 7.19
C PRO A 142 7.76 9.38 7.45
N ALA A 143 8.50 9.68 6.38
CA ALA A 143 9.70 10.52 6.44
C ALA A 143 9.56 11.72 5.49
N ALA A 144 10.14 12.86 5.87
CA ALA A 144 10.17 14.04 5.04
C ALA A 144 10.94 13.75 3.75
N LEU A 145 10.40 14.23 2.62
CA LEU A 145 10.98 14.06 1.30
C LEU A 145 11.60 15.39 0.85
N HIS A 146 12.80 15.31 0.26
CA HIS A 146 13.55 16.45 -0.24
C HIS A 146 13.95 16.27 -1.69
N GLN A 147 14.25 17.37 -2.37
CA GLN A 147 14.84 17.30 -3.70
C GLN A 147 16.23 16.64 -3.62
N GLY A 148 16.50 15.74 -4.56
CA GLY A 148 17.71 14.93 -4.60
C GLY A 148 17.54 13.55 -3.93
N ASP A 149 16.53 13.34 -3.09
CA ASP A 149 16.26 12.06 -2.46
C ASP A 149 16.03 10.94 -3.48
N ILE A 150 16.41 9.72 -3.10
CA ILE A 150 16.21 8.50 -3.89
C ILE A 150 15.18 7.62 -3.19
N ILE A 151 14.07 7.39 -3.86
CA ILE A 151 13.01 6.47 -3.44
C ILE A 151 13.27 5.14 -4.13
N GLN A 152 13.47 4.07 -3.37
CA GLN A 152 13.59 2.71 -3.90
C GLN A 152 12.31 1.93 -3.69
N VAL A 153 11.80 1.40 -4.79
CA VAL A 153 10.59 0.56 -4.86
C VAL A 153 10.97 -0.74 -5.55
N ALA A 154 11.20 -1.80 -4.77
CA ALA A 154 11.81 -3.04 -5.24
C ALA A 154 13.15 -2.78 -5.95
N ASP A 155 13.23 -3.06 -7.25
CA ASP A 155 14.39 -2.84 -8.11
C ASP A 155 14.42 -1.45 -8.79
N VAL A 156 13.35 -0.65 -8.65
CA VAL A 156 13.24 0.66 -9.27
C VAL A 156 13.76 1.76 -8.35
N LEU A 157 14.64 2.62 -8.88
CA LEU A 157 15.18 3.79 -8.20
C LEU A 157 14.61 5.06 -8.83
N LEU A 158 13.91 5.86 -8.01
CA LEU A 158 13.31 7.13 -8.41
C LEU A 158 14.03 8.27 -7.70
N ARG A 159 14.64 9.18 -8.44
CA ARG A 159 15.22 10.40 -7.88
C ARG A 159 14.20 11.53 -7.92
N VAL A 160 14.03 12.23 -6.82
CA VAL A 160 13.27 13.49 -6.77
C VAL A 160 14.11 14.57 -7.42
N THR A 161 13.83 14.90 -8.68
CA THR A 161 14.62 15.88 -9.45
C THR A 161 14.13 17.31 -9.28
N MET A 162 12.84 17.47 -9.02
CA MET A 162 12.22 18.78 -8.81
C MET A 162 11.14 18.68 -7.73
N MET A 163 11.16 19.62 -6.81
CA MET A 163 10.15 19.75 -5.77
C MET A 163 10.04 21.23 -5.38
N TYR A 164 8.97 21.88 -5.79
CA TYR A 164 8.74 23.28 -5.44
C TYR A 164 7.26 23.56 -5.18
N CYS A 165 7.05 24.57 -4.36
CA CYS A 165 5.73 25.05 -3.98
C CYS A 165 5.40 26.31 -4.80
N MET A 166 4.31 26.27 -5.56
CA MET A 166 3.82 27.45 -6.24
C MET A 166 2.92 28.25 -5.31
N PRO A 167 3.20 29.56 -5.10
CA PRO A 167 2.23 30.42 -4.43
C PRO A 167 0.98 30.56 -5.32
N VAL A 168 -0.18 30.39 -4.72
CA VAL A 168 -1.51 30.60 -5.36
C VAL A 168 -1.97 32.03 -5.12
#